data_8679a44d79f1d4ce36f7ae65d9fa7a40
#
_entry.id   8679a44d79f1d4ce36f7ae65d9fa7a40
#
_cell.length_a   1.000
_cell.length_b   1.000
_cell.length_c   1.000
_cell.angle_alpha   90.00
_cell.angle_beta   90.00
_cell.angle_gamma   90.00
#
_symmetry.space_group_name_H-M   'P 1'
#
loop_
_entity.id
_entity.type
_entity.pdbx_description
1 polymer ?
#
loop_
_entity_poly.entity_id
_entity_poly.type
_entity_poly.pdbx_seq_one_letter_code
_entity_poly.pdbx_strand_id
1 'polypeptide(L)'
;MFTPKFIDPLEYAGSIAKALDPGVLLTTRAKGRTNTMTIGWGTIGVEWGRPVFVAFVRTHRFTHELLEESGEFTVNVPVGDFDKRILGLCGARTGRSCDKFALAGLTAVPGQKVAAPAIAQLPLTLECKVIYRQHQEAA
;
A
#
# COMPACT_ATOMS: atom_id res chain seq x y z
N MET A 1 6.12 3.67 21.50
CA MET A 1 6.61 2.38 20.94
C MET A 1 5.54 1.77 20.06
N PHE A 2 5.91 1.35 18.88
CA PHE A 2 4.98 0.70 17.95
C PHE A 2 4.78 -0.77 18.34
N THR A 3 3.55 -1.16 18.62
CA THR A 3 3.21 -2.54 18.95
C THR A 3 2.10 -3.02 18.00
N PRO A 4 2.41 -3.85 17.00
CA PRO A 4 1.40 -4.31 16.06
C PRO A 4 0.40 -5.25 16.73
N LYS A 5 -0.85 -5.11 16.33
CA LYS A 5 -1.93 -6.00 16.74
C LYS A 5 -2.54 -6.61 15.49
N PHE A 6 -2.62 -7.93 15.44
CA PHE A 6 -3.26 -8.61 14.33
C PHE A 6 -4.78 -8.49 14.43
N ILE A 7 -5.40 -8.22 13.29
CA ILE A 7 -6.84 -8.04 13.17
C ILE A 7 -7.37 -8.89 12.02
N ASP A 8 -8.67 -9.12 12.00
CA ASP A 8 -9.34 -9.71 10.85
C ASP A 8 -9.59 -8.60 9.83
N PRO A 9 -8.97 -8.65 8.63
CA PRO A 9 -9.16 -7.60 7.64
C PRO A 9 -10.61 -7.41 7.21
N LEU A 10 -11.43 -8.45 7.28
CA LEU A 10 -12.83 -8.35 6.87
C LEU A 10 -13.67 -7.52 7.86
N GLU A 11 -13.25 -7.41 9.10
CA GLU A 11 -13.91 -6.52 10.07
C GLU A 11 -13.72 -5.06 9.72
N TYR A 12 -12.68 -4.74 8.95
CA TYR A 12 -12.34 -3.38 8.55
C TYR A 12 -12.61 -3.11 7.06
N ALA A 13 -13.28 -4.05 6.36
CA ALA A 13 -13.50 -3.96 4.93
C ALA A 13 -14.19 -2.66 4.51
N GLY A 14 -15.20 -2.22 5.25
CA GLY A 14 -15.91 -0.98 4.96
C GLY A 14 -15.01 0.25 5.11
N SER A 15 -14.21 0.31 6.17
CA SER A 15 -13.27 1.41 6.38
C SER A 15 -12.18 1.44 5.31
N ILE A 16 -11.68 0.27 4.90
CA ILE A 16 -10.69 0.15 3.84
C ILE A 16 -11.26 0.64 2.51
N ALA A 17 -12.45 0.18 2.15
CA ALA A 17 -13.11 0.57 0.92
C ALA A 17 -13.38 2.07 0.87
N LYS A 18 -13.81 2.67 1.97
CA LYS A 18 -14.03 4.13 2.06
C LYS A 18 -12.74 4.90 1.91
N ALA A 19 -11.64 4.40 2.45
CA ALA A 19 -10.36 5.09 2.42
C ALA A 19 -9.76 5.19 1.01
N LEU A 20 -10.22 4.39 0.06
CA LEU A 20 -9.77 4.48 -1.33
C LEU A 20 -10.06 5.85 -1.95
N ASP A 21 -11.01 6.59 -1.42
CA ASP A 21 -11.22 7.99 -1.75
C ASP A 21 -11.09 8.82 -0.47
N PRO A 22 -10.01 9.62 -0.29
CA PRO A 22 -9.04 10.12 -1.28
C PRO A 22 -7.87 9.19 -1.61
N GLY A 23 -7.64 8.10 -0.90
CA GLY A 23 -6.59 7.17 -1.28
C GLY A 23 -5.94 6.44 -0.13
N VAL A 24 -5.27 5.36 -0.46
CA VAL A 24 -4.44 4.57 0.46
C VAL A 24 -3.02 4.51 -0.10
N LEU A 25 -2.04 4.16 0.74
CA LEU A 25 -0.65 4.03 0.30
C LEU A 25 -0.29 2.57 0.08
N LEU A 26 0.06 2.24 -1.15
CA LEU A 26 0.62 0.94 -1.51
C LEU A 26 2.14 1.05 -1.44
N THR A 27 2.74 0.20 -0.63
CA THR A 27 4.18 0.21 -0.37
C THR A 27 4.79 -1.12 -0.76
N THR A 28 5.93 -1.08 -1.42
CA THR A 28 6.67 -2.27 -1.81
C THR A 28 8.17 -2.06 -1.64
N ARG A 29 8.91 -3.16 -1.57
CA ARG A 29 10.36 -3.13 -1.43
C ARG A 29 10.99 -4.20 -2.32
N ALA A 30 11.92 -3.78 -3.15
CA ALA A 30 12.70 -4.67 -4.01
C ALA A 30 14.05 -4.03 -4.31
N LYS A 31 15.07 -4.85 -4.54
CA LYS A 31 16.42 -4.38 -4.92
C LYS A 31 16.99 -3.34 -3.94
N GLY A 32 16.72 -3.50 -2.64
CA GLY A 32 17.18 -2.57 -1.62
C GLY A 32 16.45 -1.22 -1.61
N ARG A 33 15.41 -1.05 -2.41
CA ARG A 33 14.64 0.18 -2.49
C ARG A 33 13.23 -0.03 -1.99
N THR A 34 12.74 0.94 -1.23
CA THR A 34 11.37 0.99 -0.75
C THR A 34 10.66 2.17 -1.39
N ASN A 35 9.47 1.95 -1.90
CA ASN A 35 8.67 3.03 -2.47
C ASN A 35 7.22 2.87 -2.05
N THR A 36 6.53 3.99 -1.98
CA THR A 36 5.10 4.04 -1.70
C THR A 36 4.42 4.96 -2.71
N MET A 37 3.17 4.67 -3.01
CA MET A 37 2.37 5.51 -3.88
C MET A 37 0.93 5.53 -3.42
N THR A 38 0.25 6.62 -3.69
CA THR A 38 -1.18 6.71 -3.43
C THR A 38 -1.94 5.96 -4.52
N ILE A 39 -2.85 5.09 -4.12
CA ILE A 39 -3.80 4.46 -5.03
C ILE A 39 -5.22 4.79 -4.56
N GLY A 40 -6.11 5.01 -5.52
CA GLY A 40 -7.53 5.27 -5.23
C GLY A 40 -8.44 4.19 -5.78
N TRP A 41 -7.90 3.17 -6.42
CA TRP A 41 -8.67 2.09 -7.03
C TRP A 41 -8.23 0.76 -6.46
N GLY A 42 -9.20 0.02 -5.95
CA GLY A 42 -8.95 -1.28 -5.37
C GLY A 42 -10.25 -1.91 -4.89
N THR A 43 -10.17 -3.16 -4.52
CA THR A 43 -11.30 -3.88 -3.92
C THR A 43 -10.80 -4.75 -2.79
N ILE A 44 -11.67 -5.02 -1.82
CA ILE A 44 -11.40 -5.97 -0.74
C ILE A 44 -12.53 -6.98 -0.70
N GLY A 45 -12.19 -8.26 -0.57
CA GLY A 45 -13.18 -9.32 -0.56
C GLY A 45 -12.56 -10.65 -0.18
N VAL A 46 -13.17 -11.73 -0.66
CA VAL A 46 -12.79 -13.09 -0.31
C VAL A 46 -12.61 -13.91 -1.57
N GLU A 47 -11.51 -14.65 -1.65
CA GLU A 47 -11.28 -15.65 -2.70
C GLU A 47 -10.70 -16.91 -2.06
N TRP A 48 -11.28 -18.04 -2.39
CA TRP A 48 -10.86 -19.35 -1.88
C TRP A 48 -10.77 -19.37 -0.33
N GLY A 49 -11.77 -18.75 0.31
CA GLY A 49 -11.89 -18.76 1.76
C GLY A 49 -10.92 -17.85 2.51
N ARG A 50 -10.22 -16.94 1.83
CA ARG A 50 -9.31 -16.00 2.49
C ARG A 50 -9.51 -14.58 2.00
N PRO A 51 -9.18 -13.59 2.86
CA PRO A 51 -9.29 -12.19 2.47
C PRO A 51 -8.29 -11.86 1.37
N VAL A 52 -8.74 -11.09 0.38
CA VAL A 52 -7.89 -10.59 -0.68
C VAL A 52 -8.10 -9.10 -0.89
N PHE A 53 -7.05 -8.41 -1.30
CA PHE A 53 -7.11 -7.03 -1.75
C PHE A 53 -6.65 -6.98 -3.21
N VAL A 54 -7.48 -6.43 -4.08
CA VAL A 54 -7.12 -6.23 -5.49
C VAL A 54 -6.67 -4.80 -5.66
N ALA A 55 -5.42 -4.59 -6.03
CA ALA A 55 -4.85 -3.27 -6.30
C ALA A 55 -4.73 -3.06 -7.81
N PHE A 56 -5.15 -1.88 -8.27
CA PHE A 56 -4.99 -1.47 -9.66
C PHE A 56 -3.80 -0.53 -9.75
N VAL A 57 -2.70 -0.97 -10.36
CA VAL A 57 -1.44 -0.24 -10.42
C VAL A 57 -1.09 0.05 -11.86
N ARG A 58 -0.94 1.35 -12.20
CA ARG A 58 -0.57 1.74 -13.55
C ARG A 58 0.86 1.30 -13.86
N THR A 59 1.07 0.78 -15.07
CA THR A 59 2.35 0.17 -15.47
C THR A 59 3.51 1.14 -15.51
N HIS A 60 3.26 2.43 -15.70
CA HIS A 60 4.33 3.44 -15.73
C HIS A 60 4.82 3.87 -14.34
N ARG A 61 4.12 3.46 -13.26
CA ARG A 61 4.52 3.84 -11.91
C ARG A 61 5.75 3.05 -11.47
N PHE A 62 6.63 3.73 -10.73
CA PHE A 62 7.84 3.07 -10.20
C PHE A 62 7.50 1.90 -9.28
N THR A 63 6.43 2.03 -8.50
CA THR A 63 5.94 0.95 -7.64
C THR A 63 5.64 -0.32 -8.43
N HIS A 64 5.13 -0.18 -9.67
CA HIS A 64 4.87 -1.34 -10.53
C HIS A 64 6.13 -2.15 -10.79
N GLU A 65 7.25 -1.49 -11.08
CA GLU A 65 8.53 -2.18 -11.31
C GLU A 65 9.00 -2.94 -10.07
N LEU A 66 8.91 -2.31 -8.90
CA LEU A 66 9.32 -2.94 -7.65
C LEU A 66 8.39 -4.11 -7.30
N LEU A 67 7.11 -3.95 -7.56
CA LEU A 67 6.10 -4.98 -7.27
C LEU A 67 6.30 -6.21 -8.15
N GLU A 68 6.60 -6.03 -9.44
CA GLU A 68 6.91 -7.14 -10.35
C GLU A 68 8.11 -7.95 -9.85
N GLU A 69 9.07 -7.29 -9.23
CA GLU A 69 10.26 -7.95 -8.69
C GLU A 69 9.98 -8.68 -7.38
N SER A 70 9.27 -8.03 -6.43
CA SER A 70 9.12 -8.56 -5.08
C SER A 70 7.94 -9.52 -4.90
N GLY A 71 6.83 -9.26 -5.60
CA GLY A 71 5.59 -10.02 -5.39
C GLY A 71 4.93 -9.80 -4.04
N GLU A 72 5.35 -8.79 -3.28
CA GLU A 72 4.82 -8.47 -1.96
C GLU A 72 4.57 -6.98 -1.82
N PHE A 73 3.53 -6.61 -1.08
CA PHE A 73 3.25 -5.20 -0.81
C PHE A 73 2.46 -5.04 0.48
N THR A 74 2.45 -3.81 0.98
CA THR A 74 1.53 -3.42 2.05
C THR A 74 0.55 -2.39 1.53
N VAL A 75 -0.66 -2.42 2.07
CA VAL A 75 -1.66 -1.36 1.87
C VAL A 75 -1.80 -0.65 3.20
N ASN A 76 -1.42 0.61 3.23
CA ASN A 76 -1.43 1.42 4.45
C ASN A 76 -2.61 2.36 4.37
N VAL A 77 -3.54 2.19 5.31
CA VAL A 77 -4.87 2.79 5.25
C VAL A 77 -4.96 3.95 6.23
N PRO A 78 -5.21 5.17 5.73
CA PRO A 78 -5.42 6.32 6.60
C PRO A 78 -6.85 6.28 7.15
N VAL A 79 -6.98 5.83 8.40
CA VAL A 79 -8.25 5.90 9.12
C VAL A 79 -8.08 6.86 10.28
N GLY A 80 -9.11 7.65 10.57
CA GLY A 80 -9.04 8.68 11.61
C GLY A 80 -8.26 9.90 11.15
N ASP A 81 -7.61 10.57 12.10
CA ASP A 81 -6.84 11.78 11.82
C ASP A 81 -5.45 11.44 11.29
N PHE A 82 -5.09 12.06 10.19
CA PHE A 82 -3.77 11.92 9.59
C PHE A 82 -3.46 13.17 8.75
N ASP A 83 -2.18 13.36 8.43
CA ASP A 83 -1.77 14.48 7.58
C ASP A 83 -2.13 14.18 6.11
N LYS A 84 -3.16 14.84 5.61
CA LYS A 84 -3.67 14.62 4.24
C LYS A 84 -2.67 14.98 3.14
N ARG A 85 -1.65 15.79 3.46
CA ARG A 85 -0.61 16.12 2.47
C ARG A 85 0.19 14.88 2.06
N ILE A 86 0.23 13.86 2.90
CA ILE A 86 0.91 12.59 2.61
C ILE A 86 0.39 11.98 1.31
N LEU A 87 -0.93 11.93 1.14
CA LEU A 87 -1.53 11.33 -0.05
C LEU A 87 -1.17 12.08 -1.32
N GLY A 88 -1.18 13.40 -1.28
CA GLY A 88 -0.80 14.23 -2.43
C GLY A 88 0.66 14.07 -2.80
N LEU A 89 1.55 14.11 -1.83
CA LEU A 89 2.99 13.97 -2.06
C LEU A 89 3.33 12.59 -2.64
N CYS A 90 2.78 11.54 -2.07
CA CYS A 90 3.07 10.18 -2.52
C CYS A 90 2.44 9.84 -3.86
N GLY A 91 1.36 10.52 -4.24
CA GLY A 91 0.70 10.32 -5.53
C GLY A 91 1.30 11.14 -6.67
N ALA A 92 1.84 12.33 -6.37
CA ALA A 92 2.31 13.28 -7.37
C ALA A 92 3.78 13.11 -7.78
N ARG A 93 4.58 12.47 -6.94
CA ARG A 93 6.02 12.31 -7.19
C ARG A 93 6.36 10.90 -7.62
N THR A 94 7.49 10.74 -8.32
CA THR A 94 8.00 9.41 -8.66
C THR A 94 9.13 9.00 -7.73
N GLY A 95 9.09 7.76 -7.25
CA GLY A 95 10.17 7.21 -6.43
C GLY A 95 11.48 7.00 -7.20
N ARG A 96 11.47 7.14 -8.53
CA ARG A 96 12.71 7.11 -9.33
C ARG A 96 13.59 8.30 -9.02
N SER A 97 13.02 9.46 -8.70
CA SER A 97 13.74 10.71 -8.53
C SER A 97 13.72 11.26 -7.11
N CYS A 98 12.94 10.67 -6.20
CA CYS A 98 12.89 11.13 -4.81
C CYS A 98 12.59 9.99 -3.84
N ASP A 99 13.00 10.19 -2.59
CA ASP A 99 12.62 9.32 -1.47
C ASP A 99 11.33 9.86 -0.87
N LYS A 100 10.22 9.20 -1.17
CA LYS A 100 8.90 9.63 -0.69
C LYS A 100 8.75 9.53 0.83
N PHE A 101 9.42 8.57 1.46
CA PHE A 101 9.39 8.46 2.92
C PHE A 101 10.01 9.70 3.56
N ALA A 102 11.16 10.13 3.08
CA ALA A 102 11.80 11.36 3.57
C ALA A 102 10.96 12.59 3.23
N LEU A 103 10.47 12.67 1.99
CA LEU A 103 9.70 13.82 1.52
C LEU A 103 8.41 14.03 2.32
N ALA A 104 7.70 12.97 2.61
CA ALA A 104 6.41 13.03 3.29
C ALA A 104 6.52 12.82 4.81
N GLY A 105 7.73 12.69 5.35
CA GLY A 105 7.93 12.48 6.78
C GLY A 105 7.43 11.14 7.29
N LEU A 106 7.55 10.09 6.47
CA LEU A 106 7.04 8.77 6.82
C LEU A 106 8.12 7.91 7.47
N THR A 107 7.71 7.08 8.41
CA THR A 107 8.59 6.13 9.09
C THR A 107 8.23 4.71 8.67
N ALA A 108 9.21 4.01 8.10
CA ALA A 108 9.03 2.61 7.73
C ALA A 108 9.11 1.72 8.98
N VAL A 109 8.16 0.82 9.12
CA VAL A 109 8.13 -0.19 10.18
C VAL A 109 8.24 -1.55 9.50
N PRO A 110 9.20 -2.41 9.89
CA PRO A 110 9.35 -3.71 9.24
C PRO A 110 8.06 -4.50 9.22
N GLY A 111 7.75 -5.10 8.06
CA GLY A 111 6.60 -5.99 7.93
C GLY A 111 6.76 -7.23 8.80
N GLN A 112 5.64 -7.80 9.21
CA GLN A 112 5.64 -9.01 10.04
C GLN A 112 5.78 -10.27 9.19
N LYS A 113 5.18 -10.29 7.99
CA LYS A 113 5.12 -11.46 7.11
C LYS A 113 5.60 -11.19 5.70
N VAL A 114 5.83 -9.93 5.35
CA VAL A 114 6.31 -9.53 4.02
C VAL A 114 7.50 -8.58 4.16
N ALA A 115 8.31 -8.50 3.11
CA ALA A 115 9.48 -7.60 3.10
C ALA A 115 9.07 -6.12 3.00
N ALA A 116 7.92 -5.83 2.41
CA ALA A 116 7.42 -4.47 2.33
C ALA A 116 7.10 -3.94 3.73
N PRO A 117 7.50 -2.71 4.07
CA PRO A 117 7.24 -2.17 5.41
C PRO A 117 5.84 -1.59 5.53
N ALA A 118 5.40 -1.47 6.78
CA ALA A 118 4.27 -0.63 7.15
C ALA A 118 4.73 0.82 7.31
N ILE A 119 3.77 1.73 7.38
CA ILE A 119 4.01 3.15 7.60
C ILE A 119 3.46 3.52 8.98
N ALA A 120 4.35 3.97 9.88
CA ALA A 120 3.99 4.23 11.27
C ALA A 120 2.92 5.31 11.44
N GLN A 121 2.86 6.28 10.53
CA GLN A 121 1.91 7.40 10.58
C GLN A 121 0.48 6.99 10.17
N LEU A 122 0.31 5.79 9.64
CA LEU A 122 -1.00 5.28 9.23
C LEU A 122 -1.37 4.06 10.07
N PRO A 123 -2.56 4.04 10.68
CA PRO A 123 -2.83 3.09 11.77
C PRO A 123 -3.18 1.66 11.35
N LEU A 124 -3.55 1.45 10.08
CA LEU A 124 -3.99 0.14 9.61
C LEU A 124 -3.16 -0.29 8.40
N THR A 125 -2.59 -1.49 8.48
CA THR A 125 -1.75 -2.03 7.41
C THR A 125 -2.21 -3.42 7.03
N LEU A 126 -2.39 -3.64 5.72
CA LEU A 126 -2.60 -4.96 5.14
C LEU A 126 -1.27 -5.44 4.57
N GLU A 127 -0.78 -6.59 5.01
CA GLU A 127 0.42 -7.22 4.45
C GLU A 127 -0.03 -8.24 3.41
N CYS A 128 0.41 -8.04 2.18
CA CYS A 128 -0.11 -8.79 1.03
C CYS A 128 0.99 -9.50 0.25
N LYS A 129 0.69 -10.73 -0.16
CA LYS A 129 1.49 -11.46 -1.16
C LYS A 129 0.67 -11.57 -2.42
N VAL A 130 1.31 -11.34 -3.56
CA VAL A 130 0.65 -11.44 -4.86
C VAL A 130 0.35 -12.91 -5.15
N ILE A 131 -0.93 -13.23 -5.31
CA ILE A 131 -1.38 -14.57 -5.70
C ILE A 131 -1.96 -14.62 -7.10
N TYR A 132 -2.22 -13.46 -7.70
CA TYR A 132 -2.77 -13.33 -9.03
C TYR A 132 -2.37 -11.96 -9.58
N ARG A 133 -2.02 -11.93 -10.86
CA ARG A 133 -1.80 -10.67 -11.56
C ARG A 133 -2.31 -10.79 -12.98
N GLN A 134 -2.83 -9.69 -13.50
CA GLN A 134 -3.30 -9.60 -14.86
C GLN A 134 -2.98 -8.23 -15.41
N HIS A 135 -2.42 -8.21 -16.60
CA HIS A 135 -2.23 -6.97 -17.34
C HIS A 135 -3.58 -6.56 -17.94
N GLN A 136 -4.03 -5.36 -17.62
CA GLN A 136 -5.29 -4.84 -18.11
C GLN A 136 -5.00 -3.68 -19.05
N GLU A 137 -5.52 -3.77 -20.27
CA GLU A 137 -5.40 -2.65 -21.20
C GLU A 137 -6.37 -1.55 -20.82
N ALA A 138 -5.91 -0.31 -20.97
CA ALA A 138 -6.79 0.84 -20.77
C ALA A 138 -7.85 0.86 -21.85
N ALA A 139 -9.09 1.09 -21.46
CA ALA A 139 -10.20 1.22 -22.37
C ALA A 139 -10.10 2.52 -23.18
#